data_d7bd17168de9ce894c1dbd9f17372eab
#
_entry.id   d7bd17168de9ce894c1dbd9f17372eab
#
_cell.length_a   1.000
_cell.length_b   1.000
_cell.length_c   1.000
_cell.angle_alpha   90.00
_cell.angle_beta   90.00
_cell.angle_gamma   90.00
#
_symmetry.space_group_name_H-M   'P 1'
#
loop_
_entity.id
_entity.type
_entity.pdbx_description
1 polymer ?
#
loop_
_entity_poly.entity_id
_entity_poly.type
_entity_poly.pdbx_seq_one_letter_code
_entity_poly.pdbx_strand_id
1 'polypeptide(L)'
;AGEDVEGGTELSDMKNGYSTVYIRRKFRVADPSLFGAGTLQVKADDGYVAWLNGVEIASLHKPSSTLRYSSRSAKTNREPIKWHETKIHNLGGATEKGWNVLCVMLLNFSKGNSDAYLDVRLSSKEREFVPPEVVSISPEPGELKKLDAIPVKFSEPMSGIEAGDLMVNDYPALSLSAKGNAFTFKLDDLPPGKIDVWWSPTHGIGDQASPPNAFAPKNDPWTYELLDLVPPRLASHLPLEGTVRQF
;
A
#
# COMPACT_ATOMS: atom_id res chain seq x y z
N ALA A 1 -31.82 12.92 -25.37
CA ALA A 1 -31.70 14.36 -25.10
C ALA A 1 -30.41 14.52 -24.36
N GLY A 2 -29.39 15.18 -24.99
CA GLY A 2 -28.11 15.42 -24.35
C GLY A 2 -28.30 16.30 -23.10
N GLU A 3 -27.55 16.02 -22.04
CA GLU A 3 -27.44 16.97 -20.92
C GLU A 3 -26.84 18.27 -21.46
N ASP A 4 -27.59 19.37 -21.42
CA ASP A 4 -27.06 20.70 -21.69
C ASP A 4 -25.99 21.01 -20.67
N VAL A 5 -24.73 20.96 -21.07
CA VAL A 5 -23.59 21.25 -20.21
C VAL A 5 -23.20 22.68 -20.44
N GLU A 6 -23.49 23.54 -19.49
CA GLU A 6 -23.07 24.94 -19.50
C GLU A 6 -21.54 25.01 -19.66
N GLY A 7 -21.06 25.58 -20.78
CA GLY A 7 -19.63 25.74 -21.08
C GLY A 7 -18.97 24.55 -21.80
N GLY A 8 -19.72 23.57 -22.30
CA GLY A 8 -19.19 22.46 -23.10
C GLY A 8 -18.83 22.88 -24.54
N THR A 9 -17.99 22.06 -25.20
CA THR A 9 -17.73 22.18 -26.65
C THR A 9 -18.67 21.21 -27.38
N GLU A 10 -19.50 21.73 -28.25
CA GLU A 10 -20.36 20.94 -29.12
C GLU A 10 -19.58 20.49 -30.36
N LEU A 11 -19.68 19.19 -30.69
CA LEU A 11 -19.08 18.57 -31.88
C LEU A 11 -20.19 18.18 -32.86
N SER A 12 -20.79 19.17 -33.49
CA SER A 12 -21.95 18.99 -34.40
C SER A 12 -21.63 18.14 -35.63
N ASP A 13 -20.35 18.02 -36.02
CA ASP A 13 -19.87 17.22 -37.15
C ASP A 13 -19.57 15.75 -36.78
N MET A 14 -19.63 15.38 -35.49
CA MET A 14 -19.32 14.02 -35.05
C MET A 14 -20.33 12.98 -35.54
N LYS A 15 -21.61 13.30 -35.49
CA LYS A 15 -22.68 12.39 -35.92
C LYS A 15 -22.52 11.98 -37.38
N ASN A 16 -22.44 10.67 -37.61
CA ASN A 16 -22.13 10.04 -38.92
C ASN A 16 -20.72 10.32 -39.47
N GLY A 17 -19.94 11.18 -38.85
CA GLY A 17 -18.58 11.52 -39.25
C GLY A 17 -17.56 10.55 -38.67
N TYR A 18 -17.38 10.57 -37.36
CA TYR A 18 -16.34 9.81 -36.65
C TYR A 18 -16.86 9.26 -35.32
N SER A 19 -16.16 8.27 -34.75
CA SER A 19 -16.54 7.59 -33.50
C SER A 19 -15.55 7.84 -32.37
N THR A 20 -14.52 8.67 -32.59
CA THR A 20 -13.51 8.96 -31.56
C THR A 20 -13.17 10.43 -31.51
N VAL A 21 -12.90 10.91 -30.30
CA VAL A 21 -12.35 12.25 -30.05
C VAL A 21 -11.15 12.13 -29.14
N TYR A 22 -10.07 12.81 -29.47
CA TYR A 22 -8.88 12.90 -28.62
C TYR A 22 -8.83 14.26 -27.95
N ILE A 23 -8.82 14.29 -26.63
CA ILE A 23 -8.55 15.50 -25.85
C ILE A 23 -7.19 15.38 -25.18
N ARG A 24 -6.46 16.52 -25.14
CA ARG A 24 -5.18 16.62 -24.47
C ARG A 24 -5.19 17.86 -23.58
N ARG A 25 -4.83 17.66 -22.31
CA ARG A 25 -4.61 18.75 -21.37
C ARG A 25 -3.16 18.74 -20.91
N LYS A 26 -2.44 19.81 -21.21
CA LYS A 26 -1.13 20.05 -20.60
C LYS A 26 -1.32 20.71 -19.23
N PHE A 27 -0.54 20.26 -18.26
CA PHE A 27 -0.50 20.87 -16.92
C PHE A 27 0.95 20.83 -16.42
N ARG A 28 1.27 21.72 -15.49
CA ARG A 28 2.62 21.84 -14.95
C ARG A 28 2.66 21.32 -13.53
N VAL A 29 3.66 20.51 -13.22
CA VAL A 29 3.97 20.00 -11.90
C VAL A 29 5.28 20.62 -11.44
N ALA A 30 5.26 21.35 -10.33
CA ALA A 30 6.45 21.98 -9.76
C ALA A 30 7.34 20.96 -9.07
N ASP A 31 6.74 20.06 -8.29
CA ASP A 31 7.42 18.99 -7.57
C ASP A 31 6.52 17.74 -7.49
N PRO A 32 6.82 16.68 -8.25
CA PRO A 32 6.07 15.44 -8.21
C PRO A 32 6.09 14.74 -6.86
N SER A 33 7.13 14.96 -6.05
CA SER A 33 7.27 14.29 -4.75
C SER A 33 6.20 14.68 -3.74
N LEU A 34 5.53 15.84 -3.96
CA LEU A 34 4.43 16.32 -3.12
C LEU A 34 3.09 15.61 -3.38
N PHE A 35 3.01 14.79 -4.43
CA PHE A 35 1.79 14.05 -4.75
C PHE A 35 1.85 12.62 -4.23
N GLY A 36 0.82 12.25 -3.47
CA GLY A 36 0.54 10.87 -3.09
C GLY A 36 -0.34 10.17 -4.11
N ALA A 37 -1.43 9.57 -3.62
CA ALA A 37 -2.44 8.95 -4.49
C ALA A 37 -3.22 10.02 -5.26
N GLY A 38 -3.57 9.69 -6.51
CA GLY A 38 -4.46 10.47 -7.35
C GLY A 38 -5.76 9.74 -7.65
N THR A 39 -6.74 10.47 -8.15
CA THR A 39 -7.98 9.92 -8.67
C THR A 39 -8.27 10.54 -10.02
N LEU A 40 -8.42 9.67 -11.04
CA LEU A 40 -8.98 10.06 -12.33
C LEU A 40 -10.47 9.73 -12.32
N GLN A 41 -11.30 10.75 -12.51
CA GLN A 41 -12.73 10.61 -12.70
C GLN A 41 -13.07 10.93 -14.15
N VAL A 42 -13.76 10.03 -14.83
CA VAL A 42 -14.19 10.23 -16.21
C VAL A 42 -15.69 9.92 -16.31
N LYS A 43 -16.43 10.85 -16.89
CA LYS A 43 -17.82 10.66 -17.29
C LYS A 43 -17.81 10.61 -18.81
N ALA A 44 -18.05 9.45 -19.40
CA ALA A 44 -17.96 9.22 -20.84
C ALA A 44 -19.15 8.43 -21.37
N ASP A 45 -19.64 8.82 -22.53
CA ASP A 45 -20.62 8.09 -23.30
C ASP A 45 -20.01 7.75 -24.68
N ASP A 46 -19.69 6.49 -24.98
CA ASP A 46 -19.94 5.20 -24.31
C ASP A 46 -18.71 4.67 -23.54
N GLY A 47 -17.53 4.99 -23.99
CA GLY A 47 -16.26 4.49 -23.43
C GLY A 47 -15.12 5.46 -23.60
N TYR A 48 -14.00 5.14 -22.96
CA TYR A 48 -12.78 5.95 -23.07
C TYR A 48 -11.50 5.14 -22.83
N VAL A 49 -10.38 5.71 -23.23
CA VAL A 49 -9.04 5.32 -22.78
C VAL A 49 -8.28 6.60 -22.37
N ALA A 50 -7.61 6.56 -21.23
CA ALA A 50 -6.86 7.70 -20.70
C ALA A 50 -5.38 7.36 -20.51
N TRP A 51 -4.51 8.30 -20.86
CA TRP A 51 -3.06 8.19 -20.72
C TRP A 51 -2.50 9.42 -19.99
N LEU A 52 -1.56 9.17 -19.11
CA LEU A 52 -0.74 10.20 -18.49
C LEU A 52 0.70 10.04 -19.00
N ASN A 53 1.25 11.06 -19.64
CA ASN A 53 2.58 11.04 -20.25
C ASN A 53 2.81 9.83 -21.18
N GLY A 54 1.77 9.40 -21.90
CA GLY A 54 1.81 8.27 -22.83
C GLY A 54 1.59 6.89 -22.20
N VAL A 55 1.53 6.79 -20.87
CA VAL A 55 1.21 5.55 -20.14
C VAL A 55 -0.29 5.46 -19.91
N GLU A 56 -0.92 4.35 -20.32
CA GLU A 56 -2.35 4.12 -20.06
C GLU A 56 -2.59 3.99 -18.54
N ILE A 57 -3.50 4.81 -18.02
CA ILE A 57 -3.83 4.87 -16.60
C ILE A 57 -5.27 4.41 -16.29
N ALA A 58 -6.16 4.45 -17.27
CA ALA A 58 -7.55 4.02 -17.11
C ALA A 58 -8.21 3.76 -18.46
N SER A 59 -9.21 2.88 -18.45
CA SER A 59 -10.10 2.68 -19.60
C SER A 59 -11.46 2.13 -19.19
N LEU A 60 -12.49 2.43 -19.99
CA LEU A 60 -13.84 1.89 -19.88
C LEU A 60 -14.30 1.46 -21.27
N HIS A 61 -14.85 0.25 -21.39
CA HIS A 61 -15.35 -0.32 -22.65
C HIS A 61 -14.33 -0.24 -23.82
N LYS A 62 -13.03 -0.33 -23.50
CA LYS A 62 -11.96 -0.37 -24.50
C LYS A 62 -12.10 -1.61 -25.38
N PRO A 63 -12.03 -1.49 -26.71
CA PRO A 63 -12.01 -2.65 -27.59
C PRO A 63 -10.72 -3.47 -27.42
N SER A 64 -10.80 -4.78 -27.67
CA SER A 64 -9.62 -5.69 -27.60
C SER A 64 -8.64 -5.48 -28.76
N SER A 65 -9.08 -4.84 -29.85
CA SER A 65 -8.21 -4.52 -30.99
C SER A 65 -7.31 -3.31 -30.74
N THR A 66 -6.25 -3.20 -31.53
CA THR A 66 -5.38 -2.00 -31.50
C THR A 66 -6.20 -0.73 -31.73
N LEU A 67 -6.01 0.26 -30.87
CA LEU A 67 -6.72 1.54 -30.93
C LEU A 67 -6.30 2.32 -32.19
N ARG A 68 -7.32 2.84 -32.90
CA ARG A 68 -7.20 3.67 -34.08
C ARG A 68 -8.22 4.82 -34.01
N TYR A 69 -8.08 5.82 -34.85
CA TYR A 69 -9.03 6.92 -34.99
C TYR A 69 -10.46 6.46 -35.33
N SER A 70 -10.61 5.24 -35.88
CA SER A 70 -11.90 4.61 -36.21
C SER A 70 -12.38 3.60 -35.19
N SER A 71 -11.70 3.46 -34.05
CA SER A 71 -12.11 2.56 -32.98
C SER A 71 -13.48 2.95 -32.42
N ARG A 72 -14.16 1.97 -31.86
CA ARG A 72 -15.47 2.15 -31.25
C ARG A 72 -15.45 1.56 -29.86
N SER A 73 -16.33 2.04 -29.00
CA SER A 73 -16.54 1.43 -27.70
C SER A 73 -16.99 -0.04 -27.86
N ALA A 74 -16.50 -0.92 -26.99
CA ALA A 74 -16.89 -2.34 -26.97
C ALA A 74 -18.32 -2.56 -26.45
N LYS A 75 -18.86 -1.59 -25.71
CA LYS A 75 -20.21 -1.61 -25.13
C LYS A 75 -20.79 -0.20 -25.11
N THR A 76 -22.12 -0.12 -25.05
CA THR A 76 -22.81 1.14 -24.76
C THR A 76 -22.81 1.42 -23.27
N ASN A 77 -22.79 2.68 -22.88
CA ASN A 77 -23.06 3.12 -21.52
C ASN A 77 -24.58 3.34 -21.32
N ARG A 78 -25.06 3.14 -20.09
CA ARG A 78 -26.49 3.32 -19.78
C ARG A 78 -26.70 4.70 -19.17
N GLU A 79 -27.74 5.38 -19.65
CA GLU A 79 -28.18 6.62 -19.02
C GLU A 79 -28.83 6.41 -17.64
N PRO A 80 -28.67 7.33 -16.69
CA PRO A 80 -27.77 8.49 -16.75
C PRO A 80 -26.29 8.08 -16.64
N ILE A 81 -25.42 8.76 -17.41
CA ILE A 81 -23.98 8.50 -17.43
C ILE A 81 -23.39 8.78 -16.03
N LYS A 82 -22.63 7.83 -15.48
CA LYS A 82 -22.01 7.93 -14.17
C LYS A 82 -20.52 8.23 -14.29
N TRP A 83 -19.96 8.83 -13.25
CA TRP A 83 -18.51 8.95 -13.10
C TRP A 83 -17.88 7.57 -12.91
N HIS A 84 -16.89 7.27 -13.75
CA HIS A 84 -16.00 6.14 -13.57
C HIS A 84 -14.73 6.63 -12.87
N GLU A 85 -14.43 6.07 -11.70
CA GLU A 85 -13.28 6.44 -10.91
C GLU A 85 -12.17 5.41 -11.03
N THR A 86 -10.95 5.87 -11.28
CA THR A 86 -9.74 5.05 -11.25
C THR A 86 -8.75 5.66 -10.25
N LYS A 87 -8.32 4.87 -9.28
CA LYS A 87 -7.27 5.27 -8.33
C LYS A 87 -5.90 5.11 -8.97
N ILE A 88 -5.09 6.16 -8.87
CA ILE A 88 -3.68 6.17 -9.27
C ILE A 88 -2.87 6.14 -7.97
N HIS A 89 -2.36 4.99 -7.59
CA HIS A 89 -1.71 4.78 -6.29
C HIS A 89 -0.48 5.66 -6.06
N ASN A 90 0.25 5.98 -7.12
CA ASN A 90 1.42 6.85 -7.07
C ASN A 90 1.36 7.87 -8.22
N LEU A 91 0.61 8.95 -8.04
CA LEU A 91 0.51 10.00 -9.04
C LEU A 91 1.84 10.76 -9.19
N GLY A 92 2.60 10.94 -8.10
CA GLY A 92 3.92 11.57 -8.15
C GLY A 92 4.87 10.80 -9.04
N GLY A 93 4.89 9.46 -8.95
CA GLY A 93 5.70 8.62 -9.82
C GLY A 93 5.22 8.54 -11.27
N ALA A 94 3.96 8.87 -11.54
CA ALA A 94 3.38 8.94 -12.88
C ALA A 94 3.52 10.32 -13.55
N THR A 95 3.99 11.33 -12.80
CA THR A 95 4.21 12.70 -13.28
C THR A 95 5.69 13.06 -13.27
N GLU A 96 6.07 14.06 -14.08
CA GLU A 96 7.41 14.60 -14.15
C GLU A 96 7.42 16.06 -13.69
N LYS A 97 8.58 16.53 -13.21
CA LYS A 97 8.78 17.96 -12.95
C LYS A 97 8.69 18.72 -14.26
N GLY A 98 7.82 19.70 -14.33
CA GLY A 98 7.60 20.48 -15.53
C GLY A 98 6.26 20.14 -16.20
N TRP A 99 6.26 20.00 -17.52
CA TRP A 99 5.06 19.78 -18.30
C TRP A 99 4.67 18.31 -18.38
N ASN A 100 3.41 18.04 -18.07
CA ASN A 100 2.77 16.73 -18.16
C ASN A 100 1.57 16.81 -19.11
N VAL A 101 1.18 15.67 -19.66
CA VAL A 101 0.07 15.58 -20.61
C VAL A 101 -0.90 14.49 -20.16
N LEU A 102 -2.13 14.90 -19.83
CA LEU A 102 -3.26 13.98 -19.76
C LEU A 102 -3.91 13.92 -21.14
N CYS A 103 -4.00 12.73 -21.72
CA CYS A 103 -4.68 12.47 -22.98
C CYS A 103 -5.86 11.53 -22.73
N VAL A 104 -7.03 11.83 -23.28
CA VAL A 104 -8.18 10.94 -23.19
C VAL A 104 -8.78 10.79 -24.60
N MET A 105 -8.99 9.55 -25.01
CA MET A 105 -9.72 9.17 -26.21
C MET A 105 -11.14 8.78 -25.81
N LEU A 106 -12.11 9.57 -26.23
CA LEU A 106 -13.51 9.17 -26.18
C LEU A 106 -13.79 8.11 -27.27
N LEU A 107 -14.53 7.10 -26.91
CA LEU A 107 -14.97 6.01 -27.78
C LEU A 107 -16.49 5.98 -27.82
N ASN A 108 -17.08 6.38 -28.94
CA ASN A 108 -18.51 6.20 -29.19
C ASN A 108 -18.77 4.78 -29.71
N PHE A 109 -19.89 4.18 -29.38
CA PHE A 109 -20.28 2.83 -29.82
C PHE A 109 -20.45 2.74 -31.33
N SER A 110 -20.97 3.77 -31.95
CA SER A 110 -21.13 3.84 -33.41
C SER A 110 -21.05 5.28 -33.89
N LYS A 111 -20.77 5.47 -35.19
CA LYS A 111 -20.81 6.80 -35.82
C LYS A 111 -22.21 7.41 -35.83
N GLY A 112 -23.26 6.55 -35.91
CA GLY A 112 -24.66 6.99 -35.96
C GLY A 112 -25.30 7.22 -34.59
N ASN A 113 -24.52 7.01 -33.49
CA ASN A 113 -25.02 7.32 -32.16
C ASN A 113 -25.35 8.81 -32.02
N SER A 114 -26.43 9.14 -31.32
CA SER A 114 -26.96 10.50 -31.24
C SER A 114 -26.25 11.39 -30.24
N ASP A 115 -25.46 10.78 -29.37
CA ASP A 115 -24.83 11.41 -28.21
C ASP A 115 -23.39 10.97 -28.10
N ALA A 116 -22.58 11.85 -27.60
CA ALA A 116 -21.21 11.60 -27.13
C ALA A 116 -20.91 12.63 -26.06
N TYR A 117 -20.45 12.18 -24.93
CA TYR A 117 -20.16 13.03 -23.79
C TYR A 117 -18.82 12.66 -23.16
N LEU A 118 -18.05 13.67 -22.76
CA LEU A 118 -16.82 13.46 -22.03
C LEU A 118 -16.55 14.61 -21.05
N ASP A 119 -16.48 14.29 -19.77
CA ASP A 119 -15.96 15.16 -18.71
C ASP A 119 -14.85 14.40 -17.96
N VAL A 120 -13.75 15.08 -17.64
CA VAL A 120 -12.54 14.47 -17.06
C VAL A 120 -12.01 15.33 -15.92
N ARG A 121 -11.75 14.70 -14.78
CA ARG A 121 -11.17 15.32 -13.60
C ARG A 121 -10.00 14.48 -13.11
N LEU A 122 -8.84 15.11 -12.95
CA LEU A 122 -7.67 14.52 -12.29
C LEU A 122 -7.41 15.29 -11.00
N SER A 123 -7.40 14.60 -9.89
CA SER A 123 -7.11 15.16 -8.58
C SER A 123 -5.98 14.40 -7.89
N SER A 124 -5.28 15.05 -6.98
CA SER A 124 -4.27 14.42 -6.13
C SER A 124 -4.58 14.69 -4.67
N LYS A 125 -4.11 13.79 -3.80
CA LYS A 125 -3.91 14.08 -2.37
C LYS A 125 -2.47 14.50 -2.17
N GLU A 126 -2.24 15.38 -1.20
CA GLU A 126 -0.89 15.65 -0.72
C GLU A 126 -0.29 14.34 -0.17
N ARG A 127 1.00 14.14 -0.42
CA ARG A 127 1.73 13.03 0.16
C ARG A 127 1.90 13.28 1.65
N GLU A 128 1.62 12.27 2.43
CA GLU A 128 1.99 12.21 3.82
C GLU A 128 3.48 11.81 3.90
N PHE A 129 4.26 12.47 4.79
CA PHE A 129 5.71 12.30 4.91
C PHE A 129 6.16 11.92 6.33
N VAL A 130 5.23 11.71 7.25
CA VAL A 130 5.55 11.36 8.63
C VAL A 130 5.83 9.85 8.71
N PRO A 131 7.07 9.41 8.96
CA PRO A 131 7.34 8.00 9.11
C PRO A 131 6.62 7.41 10.33
N PRO A 132 6.21 6.13 10.27
CA PRO A 132 5.60 5.47 11.39
C PRO A 132 6.60 5.26 12.53
N GLU A 133 6.12 5.33 13.77
CA GLU A 133 6.90 5.13 14.97
C GLU A 133 6.30 4.01 15.85
N VAL A 134 7.13 3.34 16.63
CA VAL A 134 6.68 2.45 17.69
C VAL A 134 6.20 3.31 18.87
N VAL A 135 4.93 3.17 19.23
CA VAL A 135 4.29 3.87 20.36
C VAL A 135 4.51 3.13 21.66
N SER A 136 4.44 1.79 21.61
CA SER A 136 4.66 0.96 22.80
C SER A 136 5.09 -0.46 22.43
N ILE A 137 5.88 -1.05 23.32
CA ILE A 137 6.29 -2.46 23.32
C ILE A 137 5.83 -3.04 24.67
N SER A 138 5.30 -4.24 24.65
CA SER A 138 4.88 -4.94 25.86
C SER A 138 5.38 -6.41 25.79
N PRO A 139 5.84 -6.97 26.94
CA PRO A 139 6.16 -6.26 28.15
C PRO A 139 7.25 -5.20 27.93
N GLU A 140 7.36 -4.23 28.83
CA GLU A 140 8.49 -3.29 28.80
C GLU A 140 9.80 -4.04 28.98
N PRO A 141 10.91 -3.61 28.32
CA PRO A 141 12.23 -4.19 28.51
C PRO A 141 12.65 -4.23 29.99
N GLY A 142 13.23 -5.34 30.44
CA GLY A 142 13.62 -5.53 31.83
C GLY A 142 13.59 -6.98 32.26
N GLU A 143 13.56 -7.23 33.59
CA GLU A 143 13.53 -8.57 34.18
C GLU A 143 12.14 -9.20 34.06
N LEU A 144 12.07 -10.42 33.57
CA LEU A 144 10.84 -11.17 33.36
C LEU A 144 10.97 -12.62 33.83
N LYS A 145 9.86 -13.23 34.22
CA LYS A 145 9.80 -14.68 34.49
C LYS A 145 9.60 -15.50 33.23
N LYS A 146 8.96 -14.91 32.22
CA LYS A 146 8.64 -15.56 30.95
C LYS A 146 8.40 -14.50 29.87
N LEU A 147 8.75 -14.84 28.64
CA LEU A 147 8.47 -14.01 27.46
C LEU A 147 7.97 -14.89 26.32
N ASP A 148 6.67 -14.96 26.10
CA ASP A 148 6.01 -15.79 25.07
C ASP A 148 5.67 -15.00 23.82
N ALA A 149 5.50 -13.67 23.98
CA ALA A 149 5.10 -12.79 22.89
C ALA A 149 5.52 -11.35 23.18
N ILE A 150 5.68 -10.59 22.10
CA ILE A 150 5.98 -9.14 22.14
C ILE A 150 4.90 -8.40 21.34
N PRO A 151 3.87 -7.86 21.98
CA PRO A 151 2.98 -6.88 21.39
C PRO A 151 3.69 -5.56 21.14
N VAL A 152 3.64 -5.10 19.88
CA VAL A 152 4.16 -3.80 19.44
C VAL A 152 3.02 -2.99 18.86
N LYS A 153 2.87 -1.75 19.30
CA LYS A 153 1.89 -0.80 18.77
C LYS A 153 2.59 0.31 18.01
N PHE A 154 2.16 0.54 16.78
CA PHE A 154 2.64 1.65 15.95
C PHE A 154 1.72 2.87 16.03
N SER A 155 2.26 4.03 15.62
CA SER A 155 1.54 5.31 15.58
C SER A 155 0.35 5.27 14.61
N GLU A 156 0.42 4.42 13.59
CA GLU A 156 -0.52 4.38 12.48
C GLU A 156 -0.66 2.97 11.88
N PRO A 157 -1.61 2.76 10.93
CA PRO A 157 -1.73 1.49 10.22
C PRO A 157 -0.49 1.19 9.36
N MET A 158 0.00 -0.03 9.47
CA MET A 158 1.23 -0.49 8.85
C MET A 158 0.98 -1.45 7.68
N SER A 159 1.99 -1.62 6.83
CA SER A 159 2.07 -2.60 5.76
C SER A 159 3.43 -3.28 5.73
N GLY A 160 3.51 -4.47 5.15
CA GLY A 160 4.77 -5.20 4.97
C GLY A 160 5.37 -5.76 6.26
N ILE A 161 4.62 -5.88 7.36
CA ILE A 161 5.11 -6.48 8.60
C ILE A 161 4.94 -8.00 8.53
N GLU A 162 6.03 -8.72 8.75
CA GLU A 162 6.08 -10.18 8.81
C GLU A 162 6.70 -10.66 10.14
N ALA A 163 6.47 -11.93 10.51
CA ALA A 163 7.05 -12.48 11.75
C ALA A 163 8.59 -12.39 11.75
N GLY A 164 9.19 -12.60 10.58
CA GLY A 164 10.65 -12.55 10.40
C GLY A 164 11.28 -11.16 10.55
N ASP A 165 10.47 -10.10 10.64
CA ASP A 165 10.99 -8.76 10.84
C ASP A 165 11.43 -8.49 12.27
N LEU A 166 10.92 -9.25 13.25
CA LEU A 166 11.38 -9.18 14.64
C LEU A 166 12.30 -10.35 14.94
N MET A 167 13.55 -10.03 15.27
CA MET A 167 14.59 -10.99 15.63
C MET A 167 14.77 -11.05 17.14
N VAL A 168 14.91 -12.27 17.68
CA VAL A 168 15.11 -12.55 19.09
C VAL A 168 16.28 -13.52 19.24
N ASN A 169 17.39 -13.11 19.82
CA ASN A 169 18.63 -13.90 19.92
C ASN A 169 19.03 -14.57 18.58
N ASP A 170 19.04 -13.77 17.48
CA ASP A 170 19.34 -14.21 16.10
C ASP A 170 18.29 -15.10 15.41
N TYR A 171 17.17 -15.39 16.05
CA TYR A 171 16.07 -16.15 15.46
C TYR A 171 14.85 -15.26 15.20
N PRO A 172 14.13 -15.48 14.10
CA PRO A 172 12.89 -14.75 13.83
C PRO A 172 11.77 -15.16 14.81
N ALA A 173 10.84 -14.26 15.06
CA ALA A 173 9.62 -14.62 15.77
C ALA A 173 8.84 -15.72 15.03
N LEU A 174 8.15 -16.60 15.78
CA LEU A 174 7.45 -17.77 15.22
C LEU A 174 6.25 -17.42 14.38
N SER A 175 5.48 -16.42 14.81
CA SER A 175 4.28 -16.01 14.11
C SER A 175 3.89 -14.59 14.48
N LEU A 176 3.04 -13.99 13.66
CA LEU A 176 2.53 -12.65 13.81
C LEU A 176 1.01 -12.66 13.80
N SER A 177 0.40 -11.88 14.67
CA SER A 177 -1.02 -11.52 14.60
C SER A 177 -1.19 -10.02 14.67
N ALA A 178 -2.18 -9.48 13.93
CA ALA A 178 -2.41 -8.05 13.83
C ALA A 178 -3.85 -7.67 14.21
N LYS A 179 -3.99 -6.53 14.88
CA LYS A 179 -5.28 -5.88 15.16
C LYS A 179 -5.14 -4.37 15.07
N GLY A 180 -5.59 -3.79 13.94
CA GLY A 180 -5.39 -2.36 13.67
C GLY A 180 -3.91 -2.04 13.51
N ASN A 181 -3.39 -1.14 14.33
CA ASN A 181 -1.97 -0.77 14.36
C ASN A 181 -1.16 -1.49 15.46
N ALA A 182 -1.72 -2.53 16.06
CA ALA A 182 -1.06 -3.37 17.04
C ALA A 182 -0.72 -4.74 16.44
N PHE A 183 0.52 -5.18 16.63
CA PHE A 183 1.09 -6.42 16.11
C PHE A 183 1.66 -7.22 17.26
N THR A 184 1.33 -8.51 17.33
CA THR A 184 1.83 -9.40 18.39
C THR A 184 2.71 -10.47 17.77
N PHE A 185 3.99 -10.41 18.07
CA PHE A 185 4.99 -11.38 17.67
C PHE A 185 5.04 -12.50 18.69
N LYS A 186 4.74 -13.73 18.27
CA LYS A 186 4.83 -14.92 19.10
C LYS A 186 6.25 -15.47 19.06
N LEU A 187 6.77 -15.85 20.23
CA LEU A 187 8.13 -16.35 20.37
C LEU A 187 8.13 -17.84 20.68
N ASP A 188 9.27 -18.48 20.45
CA ASP A 188 9.53 -19.83 20.94
C ASP A 188 9.90 -19.82 22.43
N ASP A 189 10.00 -20.99 23.05
CA ASP A 189 10.50 -21.10 24.42
C ASP A 189 11.93 -20.57 24.51
N LEU A 190 12.13 -19.57 25.32
CA LEU A 190 13.43 -18.89 25.49
C LEU A 190 14.11 -19.39 26.76
N PRO A 191 15.44 -19.65 26.72
CA PRO A 191 16.21 -20.01 27.92
C PRO A 191 16.31 -18.82 28.87
N PRO A 192 16.52 -19.07 30.19
CA PRO A 192 16.88 -18.01 31.12
C PRO A 192 18.15 -17.26 30.68
N GLY A 193 18.24 -15.99 31.06
CA GLY A 193 19.32 -15.09 30.75
C GLY A 193 18.96 -13.95 29.84
N LYS A 194 19.95 -13.33 29.25
CA LYS A 194 19.79 -12.17 28.39
C LYS A 194 19.12 -12.52 27.07
N ILE A 195 18.09 -11.78 26.72
CA ILE A 195 17.34 -11.88 25.46
C ILE A 195 17.46 -10.54 24.73
N ASP A 196 18.21 -10.54 23.65
CA ASP A 196 18.33 -9.37 22.78
C ASP A 196 17.28 -9.42 21.67
N VAL A 197 16.61 -8.30 21.44
CA VAL A 197 15.55 -8.17 20.44
C VAL A 197 15.86 -6.98 19.53
N TRP A 198 15.69 -7.16 18.23
CA TRP A 198 15.91 -6.10 17.23
C TRP A 198 15.08 -6.32 15.98
N TRP A 199 14.94 -5.26 15.19
CA TRP A 199 14.31 -5.34 13.87
C TRP A 199 15.30 -5.87 12.84
N SER A 200 14.87 -6.79 11.99
CA SER A 200 15.67 -7.26 10.86
C SER A 200 16.11 -6.08 9.98
N PRO A 201 17.38 -5.97 9.62
CA PRO A 201 17.85 -4.88 8.76
C PRO A 201 17.27 -4.93 7.34
N THR A 202 16.66 -6.05 6.97
CA THR A 202 16.03 -6.26 5.67
C THR A 202 14.49 -6.19 5.72
N HIS A 203 13.91 -5.70 6.84
CA HIS A 203 12.46 -5.55 6.95
C HIS A 203 11.92 -4.63 5.86
N GLY A 204 10.74 -4.97 5.34
CA GLY A 204 10.00 -4.16 4.36
C GLY A 204 8.91 -3.29 4.96
N ILE A 205 9.01 -2.97 6.25
CA ILE A 205 7.96 -2.31 7.04
C ILE A 205 7.79 -0.87 6.60
N GLY A 206 6.56 -0.47 6.32
CA GLY A 206 6.15 0.90 6.05
C GLY A 206 4.73 1.17 6.52
N ASP A 207 4.30 2.41 6.42
CA ASP A 207 2.91 2.79 6.64
C ASP A 207 2.00 2.41 5.45
N GLN A 208 0.75 2.89 5.47
CA GLN A 208 -0.20 2.74 4.37
C GLN A 208 -0.34 4.00 3.52
N ALA A 209 0.58 4.97 3.65
CA ALA A 209 0.65 6.13 2.77
C ALA A 209 0.96 5.71 1.32
N SER A 210 0.75 6.60 0.38
CA SER A 210 1.01 6.32 -1.03
C SER A 210 1.84 7.43 -1.68
N PRO A 211 3.13 7.19 -1.95
CA PRO A 211 3.91 5.99 -1.62
C PRO A 211 4.15 5.82 -0.12
N PRO A 212 4.40 4.59 0.38
CA PRO A 212 4.63 4.35 1.80
C PRO A 212 5.85 5.08 2.35
N ASN A 213 5.77 5.53 3.60
CA ASN A 213 6.93 5.98 4.35
C ASN A 213 7.55 4.76 5.06
N ALA A 214 8.85 4.59 4.91
CA ALA A 214 9.57 3.48 5.53
C ALA A 214 9.65 3.65 7.05
N PHE A 215 9.43 2.56 7.78
CA PHE A 215 9.71 2.50 9.21
C PHE A 215 11.22 2.55 9.46
N ALA A 216 11.65 3.39 10.39
CA ALA A 216 13.03 3.49 10.85
C ALA A 216 13.05 3.34 12.39
N PRO A 217 13.47 2.18 12.92
CA PRO A 217 13.47 1.94 14.36
C PRO A 217 14.41 2.88 15.10
N LYS A 218 13.93 3.52 16.18
CA LYS A 218 14.71 4.48 16.99
C LYS A 218 15.36 3.83 18.21
N ASN A 219 14.74 2.82 18.78
CA ASN A 219 15.17 2.11 19.98
C ASN A 219 15.43 0.65 19.65
N ASP A 220 16.54 0.39 18.97
CA ASP A 220 16.92 -0.91 18.45
C ASP A 220 18.44 -1.09 18.66
N PRO A 221 18.91 -2.16 19.30
CA PRO A 221 18.17 -3.24 19.96
C PRO A 221 17.63 -2.89 21.36
N TRP A 222 16.71 -3.72 21.89
CA TRP A 222 16.33 -3.70 23.30
C TRP A 222 16.49 -5.08 23.93
N THR A 223 16.50 -5.14 25.27
CA THR A 223 16.91 -6.34 25.99
C THR A 223 15.94 -6.69 27.11
N TYR A 224 15.66 -7.99 27.27
CA TYR A 224 15.03 -8.55 28.45
C TYR A 224 16.03 -9.44 29.21
N GLU A 225 15.79 -9.67 30.51
CA GLU A 225 16.48 -10.64 31.35
C GLU A 225 15.49 -11.67 31.86
N LEU A 226 15.56 -12.91 31.37
CA LEU A 226 14.71 -14.00 31.84
C LEU A 226 15.31 -14.67 33.07
N LEU A 227 14.57 -14.65 34.17
CA LEU A 227 15.01 -15.22 35.45
C LEU A 227 15.06 -16.75 35.36
N ASP A 228 16.16 -17.32 35.86
CA ASP A 228 16.24 -18.76 36.12
C ASP A 228 15.44 -19.09 37.39
N LEU A 229 14.30 -19.73 37.21
CA LEU A 229 13.41 -20.16 38.29
C LEU A 229 13.55 -21.66 38.63
N VAL A 230 14.50 -22.36 37.97
CA VAL A 230 14.74 -23.79 38.20
C VAL A 230 15.71 -23.96 39.38
N PRO A 231 15.25 -24.52 40.51
CA PRO A 231 16.16 -24.75 41.63
C PRO A 231 17.22 -25.78 41.23
N PRO A 232 18.46 -25.60 41.73
CA PRO A 232 19.53 -26.55 41.45
C PRO A 232 19.17 -27.93 42.00
N ARG A 233 19.47 -28.97 41.23
CA ARG A 233 19.29 -30.36 41.63
C ARG A 233 20.68 -31.02 41.76
N LEU A 234 20.84 -31.78 42.82
CA LEU A 234 22.03 -32.63 42.98
C LEU A 234 21.99 -33.72 41.91
N ALA A 235 22.92 -33.68 40.96
CA ALA A 235 23.01 -34.69 39.90
C ALA A 235 23.62 -35.99 40.40
N SER A 236 24.61 -35.91 41.29
CA SER A 236 25.26 -37.06 41.94
C SER A 236 25.96 -36.63 43.21
N HIS A 237 26.19 -37.53 44.10
CA HIS A 237 27.04 -37.32 45.27
C HIS A 237 28.04 -38.49 45.41
N LEU A 238 29.20 -38.21 45.89
CA LEU A 238 30.19 -39.20 46.26
C LEU A 238 30.47 -39.09 47.77
N PRO A 239 30.61 -40.19 48.49
CA PRO A 239 30.54 -41.58 48.00
C PRO A 239 29.09 -42.02 47.70
N LEU A 240 28.94 -42.99 46.79
CA LEU A 240 27.65 -43.64 46.55
C LEU A 240 27.15 -44.31 47.84
N GLU A 241 25.84 -44.23 48.10
CA GLU A 241 25.24 -44.91 49.26
C GLU A 241 25.65 -46.38 49.31
N GLY A 242 26.12 -46.82 50.46
CA GLY A 242 26.55 -48.18 50.68
C GLY A 242 28.05 -48.44 50.53
N THR A 243 28.90 -47.46 50.18
CA THR A 243 30.35 -47.62 50.01
C THR A 243 31.18 -47.20 51.22
N VAL A 244 30.54 -46.90 52.37
CA VAL A 244 31.31 -46.64 53.61
C VAL A 244 31.86 -47.95 54.14
N ARG A 245 33.16 -48.17 53.95
CA ARG A 245 33.85 -49.25 54.65
C ARG A 245 33.98 -48.84 56.10
N GLN A 246 33.45 -49.65 57.01
CA GLN A 246 33.80 -49.57 58.45
C GLN A 246 35.23 -50.00 58.59
N PHE A 247 36.05 -49.16 59.30
CA PHE A 247 37.37 -49.46 59.73
C PHE A 247 37.31 -50.08 61.14
#